data_1e4952c30f7f589d659329133fe6ad4e
#
_entry.id   1e4952c30f7f589d659329133fe6ad4e
#
_cell.length_a   1.000
_cell.length_b   1.000
_cell.length_c   1.000
_cell.angle_alpha   90.00
_cell.angle_beta   90.00
_cell.angle_gamma   90.00
#
_symmetry.space_group_name_H-M   'P 1'
#
loop_
_entity.id
_entity.type
_entity.pdbx_description
1 polymer ?
#
loop_
_entity_poly.entity_id
_entity_poly.type
_entity_poly.pdbx_seq_one_letter_code
_entity_poly.pdbx_strand_id
1 'polypeptide(L)'
;MVTRKALLALALLAGVSAVSPASAADCKPLWTAAGPPTQPSQLDAERTAINTWRAQVNHKYGKAYADWDKAKSKKVECEERAEYFFCWAEAEPCR
;
A
#
# COMPACT_ATOMS: atom_id res chain seq x y z
N MET A 1 28.98 -14.64 -36.71
CA MET A 1 28.80 -14.43 -36.31
C MET A 1 28.26 -14.18 -35.43
N VAL A 2 28.42 -14.44 -35.31
CA VAL A 2 27.88 -14.40 -34.47
C VAL A 2 27.82 -13.75 -33.67
N THR A 3 28.08 -13.43 -33.58
CA THR A 3 28.04 -12.97 -32.70
C THR A 3 27.44 -12.02 -32.43
N ARG A 4 27.28 -11.77 -32.93
CA ARG A 4 26.75 -10.93 -32.63
C ARG A 4 25.79 -10.80 -32.02
N LYS A 5 25.53 -11.18 -31.96
CA LYS A 5 24.64 -11.12 -31.38
C LYS A 5 24.41 -10.88 -30.35
N ALA A 6 24.83 -10.86 -30.05
CA ALA A 6 24.63 -10.73 -29.04
C ALA A 6 24.26 -9.86 -28.51
N LEU A 7 24.33 -9.40 -28.78
CA LEU A 7 23.96 -8.69 -28.17
C LEU A 7 23.01 -8.20 -27.86
N LEU A 8 22.85 -8.26 -28.31
CA LEU A 8 21.90 -7.87 -28.00
C LEU A 8 21.33 -7.92 -27.11
N ALA A 9 21.46 -8.28 -26.92
CA ALA A 9 20.84 -8.38 -26.07
C ALA A 9 20.80 -7.85 -25.25
N LEU A 10 21.21 -7.48 -25.32
CA LEU A 10 21.00 -7.07 -24.44
C LEU A 10 20.44 -6.32 -24.16
N ALA A 11 20.48 -6.14 -24.73
CA ALA A 11 19.89 -5.51 -24.49
C ALA A 11 19.06 -5.56 -24.00
N LEU A 12 19.17 -5.88 -24.08
CA LEU A 12 18.37 -5.99 -23.51
C LEU A 12 18.08 -5.82 -22.65
N LEU A 13 18.37 -5.71 -22.48
CA LEU A 13 18.01 -5.62 -21.57
C LEU A 13 17.72 -4.86 -21.07
N ALA A 14 17.92 -4.49 -21.46
CA ALA A 14 17.59 -3.80 -21.05
C ALA A 14 16.87 -3.38 -20.75
N GLY A 15 16.83 -3.30 -21.03
CA GLY A 15 16.11 -2.92 -20.70
C GLY A 15 15.47 -2.88 -20.25
N VAL A 16 15.33 -3.03 -20.30
CA VAL A 16 14.68 -3.03 -19.87
C VAL A 16 14.48 -2.75 -18.94
N SER A 17 14.51 -2.64 -18.60
CA SER A 17 14.32 -2.40 -17.76
C SER A 17 14.03 -1.59 -17.23
N ALA A 18 14.07 -1.33 -17.39
CA ALA A 18 13.93 -0.53 -16.77
C ALA A 18 12.91 0.07 -16.56
N VAL A 19 12.52 0.41 -16.62
CA VAL A 19 11.64 0.88 -16.64
C VAL A 19 10.79 1.01 -15.66
N SER A 20 10.07 0.91 -15.41
CA SER A 20 9.16 0.88 -14.50
C SER A 20 9.50 1.07 -13.17
N PRO A 21 10.48 0.92 -12.85
CA PRO A 21 10.90 0.89 -11.55
C PRO A 21 10.75 2.14 -10.80
N ALA A 22 10.82 3.19 -11.41
CA ALA A 22 10.82 4.42 -10.68
C ALA A 22 9.61 4.59 -9.83
N SER A 23 8.44 4.27 -10.34
CA SER A 23 7.25 4.50 -9.56
C SER A 23 7.14 3.53 -8.41
N ALA A 24 7.61 2.33 -8.60
CA ALA A 24 7.53 1.36 -7.54
C ALA A 24 8.40 1.73 -6.37
N ALA A 25 9.43 2.49 -6.61
CA ALA A 25 10.35 2.86 -5.55
C ALA A 25 9.74 3.79 -4.53
N ASP A 26 8.64 4.44 -4.86
CA ASP A 26 8.02 5.37 -3.95
C ASP A 26 6.97 4.73 -3.06
N CYS A 27 6.81 3.44 -3.11
CA CYS A 27 5.82 2.73 -2.29
C CYS A 27 6.49 1.72 -1.39
N LYS A 28 5.92 1.54 -0.21
CA LYS A 28 6.36 0.53 0.75
C LYS A 28 5.46 -0.69 0.63
N PRO A 29 5.88 -1.83 1.20
CA PRO A 29 5.04 -3.02 1.16
C PRO A 29 3.67 -2.80 1.80
N LEU A 30 2.73 -3.62 1.40
CA LEU A 30 1.37 -3.55 1.90
C LEU A 30 1.35 -3.51 3.43
N TRP A 31 0.56 -2.61 3.98
CA TRP A 31 0.42 -2.45 5.42
C TRP A 31 -1.05 -2.58 5.79
N THR A 32 -1.33 -3.45 6.76
CA THR A 32 -2.70 -3.66 7.24
C THR A 32 -2.81 -3.16 8.67
N ALA A 33 -3.84 -2.37 8.93
CA ALA A 33 -4.10 -1.85 10.26
C ALA A 33 -5.56 -2.05 10.60
N ALA A 34 -5.81 -2.45 11.86
CA ALA A 34 -7.16 -2.69 12.33
C ALA A 34 -7.51 -1.67 13.40
N GLY A 35 -8.73 -1.14 13.33
CA GLY A 35 -9.24 -0.29 14.37
C GLY A 35 -9.78 -1.14 15.52
N PRO A 36 -10.12 -0.51 16.64
CA PRO A 36 -10.71 -1.24 17.77
C PRO A 36 -12.13 -1.72 17.42
N PRO A 37 -12.53 -2.87 17.95
CA PRO A 37 -13.85 -3.44 17.62
C PRO A 37 -14.96 -2.86 18.51
N THR A 38 -15.01 -1.55 18.61
CA THR A 38 -15.93 -0.89 19.51
C THR A 38 -16.72 0.23 18.87
N GLN A 39 -16.68 0.34 17.55
CA GLN A 39 -17.33 1.45 16.87
C GLN A 39 -18.82 1.13 16.64
N PRO A 40 -19.71 2.06 16.97
CA PRO A 40 -21.15 1.81 16.84
C PRO A 40 -21.68 1.88 15.42
N SER A 41 -20.93 2.45 14.48
CA SER A 41 -21.37 2.49 13.10
C SER A 41 -20.25 2.04 12.17
N GLN A 42 -20.64 1.52 11.02
CA GLN A 42 -19.67 1.06 10.04
C GLN A 42 -18.82 2.20 9.54
N LEU A 43 -19.42 3.36 9.31
CA LEU A 43 -18.66 4.49 8.81
C LEU A 43 -17.57 4.93 9.80
N ASP A 44 -17.91 4.96 11.08
CA ASP A 44 -16.93 5.31 12.11
C ASP A 44 -15.84 4.27 12.20
N ALA A 45 -16.20 3.01 12.07
CA ALA A 45 -15.22 1.93 12.11
C ALA A 45 -14.26 2.01 10.90
N GLU A 46 -14.77 2.34 9.72
CA GLU A 46 -13.93 2.50 8.54
C GLU A 46 -12.95 3.67 8.72
N ARG A 47 -13.45 4.79 9.20
CA ARG A 47 -12.60 5.96 9.44
C ARG A 47 -11.53 5.66 10.46
N THR A 48 -11.89 4.96 11.52
CA THR A 48 -10.95 4.62 12.57
C THR A 48 -9.86 3.69 12.03
N ALA A 49 -10.22 2.73 11.19
CA ALA A 49 -9.25 1.83 10.60
C ALA A 49 -8.27 2.60 9.71
N ILE A 50 -8.76 3.53 8.89
CA ILE A 50 -7.90 4.33 8.03
C ILE A 50 -7.00 5.23 8.88
N ASN A 51 -7.53 5.83 9.93
CA ASN A 51 -6.72 6.67 10.81
C ASN A 51 -5.66 5.87 11.53
N THR A 52 -5.99 4.64 11.92
CA THR A 52 -5.01 3.74 12.54
C THR A 52 -3.90 3.40 11.55
N TRP A 53 -4.27 3.14 10.28
CA TRP A 53 -3.31 2.90 9.23
C TRP A 53 -2.35 4.10 9.08
N ARG A 54 -2.93 5.32 9.04
CA ARG A 54 -2.12 6.53 8.93
C ARG A 54 -1.13 6.65 10.09
N ALA A 55 -1.61 6.43 11.29
CA ALA A 55 -0.76 6.57 12.47
C ALA A 55 0.37 5.56 12.47
N GLN A 56 0.08 4.32 12.12
CA GLN A 56 1.10 3.27 12.10
C GLN A 56 2.11 3.48 10.99
N VAL A 57 1.65 3.87 9.80
CA VAL A 57 2.55 4.13 8.69
C VAL A 57 3.43 5.34 8.98
N ASN A 58 2.84 6.37 9.60
CA ASN A 58 3.61 7.54 9.98
C ASN A 58 4.73 7.16 10.95
N HIS A 59 4.42 6.31 11.91
CA HIS A 59 5.42 5.88 12.88
C HIS A 59 6.52 5.04 12.21
N LYS A 60 6.14 4.19 11.27
CA LYS A 60 7.07 3.27 10.64
C LYS A 60 7.92 3.93 9.54
N TYR A 61 7.29 4.71 8.67
CA TYR A 61 7.94 5.22 7.48
C TYR A 61 8.00 6.74 7.39
N GLY A 62 7.24 7.43 8.23
CA GLY A 62 7.23 8.87 8.21
C GLY A 62 5.98 9.44 7.56
N LYS A 63 5.78 10.72 7.79
CA LYS A 63 4.57 11.42 7.40
C LYS A 63 4.29 11.37 5.90
N ALA A 64 5.34 11.41 5.09
CA ALA A 64 5.16 11.45 3.64
C ALA A 64 4.48 10.19 3.12
N TYR A 65 4.64 9.07 3.80
CA TYR A 65 4.04 7.80 3.39
C TYR A 65 2.66 7.56 4.00
N ALA A 66 2.28 8.37 4.96
CA ALA A 66 1.04 8.17 5.71
C ALA A 66 -0.17 8.84 5.06
N ASP A 67 -0.10 9.12 3.79
CA ASP A 67 -1.17 9.77 3.05
C ASP A 67 -2.04 8.70 2.40
N TRP A 68 -3.20 8.47 2.97
CA TRP A 68 -4.11 7.44 2.46
C TRP A 68 -4.51 7.71 1.02
N ASP A 69 -4.64 8.98 0.63
CA ASP A 69 -5.06 9.33 -0.72
C ASP A 69 -4.01 8.94 -1.77
N LYS A 70 -2.75 8.92 -1.38
CA LYS A 70 -1.68 8.53 -2.28
C LYS A 70 -1.38 7.03 -2.25
N ALA A 71 -1.93 6.34 -1.27
CA ALA A 71 -1.67 4.90 -1.12
C ALA A 71 -2.27 4.13 -2.29
N LYS A 72 -1.70 2.96 -2.58
CA LYS A 72 -2.15 2.10 -3.66
C LYS A 72 -2.71 0.81 -3.11
N SER A 73 -3.51 0.15 -3.92
CA SER A 73 -4.12 -1.12 -3.56
C SER A 73 -4.94 -1.01 -2.29
N LYS A 74 -5.68 0.08 -2.18
CA LYS A 74 -6.45 0.37 -0.96
C LYS A 74 -7.63 -0.57 -0.82
N LYS A 75 -7.85 -1.03 0.40
CA LYS A 75 -8.96 -1.89 0.73
C LYS A 75 -9.37 -1.66 2.18
N VAL A 76 -10.66 -1.52 2.43
CA VAL A 76 -11.19 -1.44 3.78
C VAL A 76 -12.27 -2.50 3.89
N GLU A 77 -12.14 -3.38 4.88
CA GLU A 77 -13.10 -4.45 5.11
C GLU A 77 -13.59 -4.38 6.54
N CYS A 78 -14.84 -4.79 6.74
CA CYS A 78 -15.47 -4.69 8.04
C CYS A 78 -16.25 -5.96 8.36
N GLU A 79 -16.34 -6.25 9.65
CA GLU A 79 -17.21 -7.29 10.19
C GLU A 79 -18.17 -6.66 11.20
N GLU A 80 -19.39 -7.11 11.20
CA GLU A 80 -20.33 -6.71 12.22
C GLU A 80 -20.28 -7.73 13.34
N ARG A 81 -20.10 -7.26 14.57
CA ARG A 81 -19.98 -8.12 15.73
C ARG A 81 -20.91 -7.62 16.83
N ALA A 82 -21.93 -8.41 17.11
CA ALA A 82 -22.92 -8.03 18.11
C ALA A 82 -23.42 -6.62 17.78
N GLU A 83 -23.11 -5.65 18.62
CA GLU A 83 -23.57 -4.28 18.42
C GLU A 83 -22.52 -3.36 17.87
N TYR A 84 -21.37 -3.89 17.46
CA TYR A 84 -20.25 -3.07 17.04
C TYR A 84 -19.72 -3.51 15.69
N PHE A 85 -19.03 -2.60 15.05
CA PHE A 85 -18.33 -2.87 13.80
C PHE A 85 -16.83 -2.91 14.04
N PHE A 86 -16.17 -3.79 13.33
CA PHE A 86 -14.73 -3.92 13.37
C PHE A 86 -14.21 -3.87 11.94
N CYS A 87 -13.37 -2.90 11.65
CA CYS A 87 -12.84 -2.73 10.30
C CYS A 87 -11.32 -2.74 10.29
N TRP A 88 -10.76 -3.11 9.16
CA TRP A 88 -9.33 -2.99 8.94
C TRP A 88 -9.09 -2.36 7.58
N ALA A 89 -7.99 -1.62 7.50
CA ALA A 89 -7.58 -0.90 6.30
C ALA A 89 -6.25 -1.43 5.83
N GLU A 90 -6.11 -1.58 4.53
CA GLU A 90 -4.93 -2.17 3.96
C GLU A 90 -4.54 -1.39 2.72
N ALA A 91 -3.28 -1.05 2.58
CA ALA A 91 -2.81 -0.33 1.41
C ALA A 91 -1.29 -0.30 1.39
N GLU A 92 -0.75 -0.06 0.20
CA GLU A 92 0.68 0.18 0.03
C GLU A 92 0.94 1.64 0.31
N PRO A 93 1.75 1.98 1.34
CA PRO A 93 2.09 3.38 1.60
C PRO A 93 2.96 3.93 0.49
N CYS A 94 2.56 5.05 -0.09
CA CYS A 94 3.30 5.68 -1.19
C CYS A 94 3.46 7.16 -0.91
N ARG A 95 4.50 7.75 -1.48
CA ARG A 95 4.69 9.19 -1.38
C ARG A 95 4.90 9.82 -2.74
#